data_b0996e00cdf24abb7d837509ebc5dc6a
#
_entry.id   b0996e00cdf24abb7d837509ebc5dc6a
#
_cell.length_a   1.000
_cell.length_b   1.000
_cell.length_c   1.000
_cell.angle_alpha   90.00
_cell.angle_beta   90.00
_cell.angle_gamma   90.00
#
_symmetry.space_group_name_H-M   'P 1'
#
loop_
_entity.id
_entity.type
_entity.pdbx_description
1 polymer ?
#
loop_
_entity_poly.entity_id
_entity_poly.type
_entity_poly.pdbx_seq_one_letter_code
_entity_poly.pdbx_strand_id
1 'polypeptide(L)'
;MRLVDAHCHLEVKDFADAAPVLERARAAGLIHAIIVGQFHGPGDWGNALELAAAHPEFLSPTLGIHPHEAARATEDDLATLERTCARPEVRAVGEAGLDYYYDHSPREAQARIFRLQCELAVKLGKPLVVHVRDAHEDCDAILGEVGVSKGVIHCFTGHTDAARRYLDRGFYLSLSGVITYKKTEALQDAVRFAPLDRLMVETDSPYLAPVPHRGRKNEPSHVVETARKLAELKGVTLETVTEVTTANAAALFNLNLR
;
A
#
# COMPACT_ATOMS: atom_id res chain seq x y z
N MET A 1 0.69 -6.31 21.51
CA MET A 1 1.13 -5.70 20.25
C MET A 1 -0.12 -5.28 19.50
N ARG A 2 -0.15 -4.11 18.89
CA ARG A 2 -1.28 -3.58 18.12
C ARG A 2 -0.73 -3.07 16.79
N LEU A 3 -0.88 -3.82 15.70
CA LEU A 3 -0.34 -3.50 14.39
C LEU A 3 -1.45 -3.27 13.36
N VAL A 4 -1.17 -2.41 12.40
CA VAL A 4 -1.93 -2.29 11.15
C VAL A 4 -1.05 -2.81 10.01
N ASP A 5 -1.60 -3.69 9.18
CA ASP A 5 -1.04 -4.00 7.87
C ASP A 5 -1.53 -2.93 6.88
N ALA A 6 -0.62 -2.07 6.41
CA ALA A 6 -0.98 -0.90 5.61
C ALA A 6 -1.30 -1.22 4.13
N HIS A 7 -1.06 -2.46 3.67
CA HIS A 7 -1.33 -2.89 2.31
C HIS A 7 -1.29 -4.42 2.18
N CYS A 8 -2.42 -5.04 1.86
CA CYS A 8 -2.49 -6.46 1.57
C CYS A 8 -3.60 -6.78 0.56
N HIS A 9 -3.40 -7.86 -0.21
CA HIS A 9 -4.42 -8.43 -1.10
C HIS A 9 -5.00 -9.69 -0.44
N LEU A 10 -6.31 -9.76 -0.34
CA LEU A 10 -7.05 -10.89 0.27
C LEU A 10 -8.15 -11.41 -0.65
N GLU A 11 -7.98 -11.24 -1.95
CA GLU A 11 -8.97 -11.66 -2.92
C GLU A 11 -9.10 -13.18 -3.02
N VAL A 12 -10.27 -13.66 -3.46
CA VAL A 12 -10.59 -15.10 -3.60
C VAL A 12 -9.57 -15.83 -4.48
N LYS A 13 -9.06 -15.16 -5.53
CA LYS A 13 -7.99 -15.74 -6.39
C LYS A 13 -6.72 -16.08 -5.60
N ASP A 14 -6.47 -15.34 -4.53
CA ASP A 14 -5.27 -15.49 -3.71
C ASP A 14 -5.53 -16.36 -2.48
N PHE A 15 -6.69 -16.19 -1.85
CA PHE A 15 -7.09 -16.93 -0.67
C PHE A 15 -8.52 -17.46 -0.86
N ALA A 16 -8.66 -18.76 -1.08
CA ALA A 16 -9.96 -19.41 -1.28
C ALA A 16 -10.93 -19.14 -0.13
N ASP A 17 -10.40 -18.97 1.09
CA ASP A 17 -11.12 -18.56 2.28
C ASP A 17 -10.27 -17.57 3.08
N ALA A 18 -10.76 -16.37 3.26
CA ALA A 18 -10.07 -15.32 4.01
C ALA A 18 -10.21 -15.50 5.54
N ALA A 19 -11.25 -16.18 6.04
CA ALA A 19 -11.52 -16.25 7.47
C ALA A 19 -10.35 -16.82 8.30
N PRO A 20 -9.72 -17.95 7.93
CA PRO A 20 -8.58 -18.47 8.67
C PRO A 20 -7.35 -17.53 8.61
N VAL A 21 -7.21 -16.77 7.51
CA VAL A 21 -6.13 -15.78 7.37
C VAL A 21 -6.34 -14.62 8.34
N LEU A 22 -7.57 -14.12 8.43
CA LEU A 22 -7.93 -13.04 9.37
C LEU A 22 -7.79 -13.48 10.83
N GLU A 23 -8.13 -14.73 11.16
CA GLU A 23 -7.91 -15.29 12.49
C GLU A 23 -6.43 -15.31 12.87
N ARG A 24 -5.55 -15.79 11.97
CA ARG A 24 -4.09 -15.76 12.20
C ARG A 24 -3.55 -14.33 12.31
N ALA A 25 -4.05 -13.40 11.50
CA ALA A 25 -3.68 -12.01 11.59
C ALA A 25 -4.01 -11.42 12.97
N ARG A 26 -5.24 -11.62 13.47
CA ARG A 26 -5.64 -11.19 14.82
C ARG A 26 -4.78 -11.86 15.91
N ALA A 27 -4.54 -13.16 15.79
CA ALA A 27 -3.69 -13.90 16.74
C ALA A 27 -2.25 -13.37 16.76
N ALA A 28 -1.73 -12.88 15.64
CA ALA A 28 -0.41 -12.24 15.54
C ALA A 28 -0.39 -10.81 16.11
N GLY A 29 -1.53 -10.24 16.49
CA GLY A 29 -1.64 -8.92 17.10
C GLY A 29 -1.99 -7.81 16.12
N LEU A 30 -2.47 -8.11 14.92
CA LEU A 30 -3.06 -7.12 14.04
C LEU A 30 -4.41 -6.69 14.60
N ILE A 31 -4.64 -5.39 14.53
CA ILE A 31 -5.90 -4.78 14.92
C ILE A 31 -6.68 -4.26 13.72
N HIS A 32 -6.02 -4.10 12.57
CA HIS A 32 -6.63 -3.64 11.33
C HIS A 32 -5.74 -3.97 10.12
N ALA A 33 -6.34 -4.06 8.93
CA ALA A 33 -5.62 -4.17 7.67
C ALA A 33 -6.29 -3.33 6.57
N ILE A 34 -5.46 -2.71 5.74
CA ILE A 34 -5.87 -2.03 4.52
C ILE A 34 -5.84 -3.05 3.39
N ILE A 35 -7.02 -3.39 2.87
CA ILE A 35 -7.12 -4.33 1.74
C ILE A 35 -7.26 -3.59 0.42
N VAL A 36 -6.55 -4.08 -0.57
CA VAL A 36 -6.50 -3.45 -1.89
C VAL A 36 -7.59 -4.02 -2.78
N GLY A 37 -8.54 -3.18 -3.17
CA GLY A 37 -9.45 -3.46 -4.28
C GLY A 37 -8.78 -3.03 -5.56
N GLN A 38 -8.69 -3.96 -6.50
CA GLN A 38 -7.94 -3.78 -7.73
C GLN A 38 -8.82 -4.03 -8.94
N PHE A 39 -8.64 -3.19 -9.96
CA PHE A 39 -9.22 -3.41 -11.27
C PHE A 39 -8.52 -4.58 -11.98
N HIS A 40 -9.28 -5.56 -12.42
CA HIS A 40 -8.79 -6.75 -13.15
C HIS A 40 -9.16 -6.75 -14.64
N GLY A 41 -9.87 -5.73 -15.08
CA GLY A 41 -10.36 -5.55 -16.44
C GLY A 41 -11.75 -4.92 -16.46
N PRO A 42 -12.28 -4.56 -17.63
CA PRO A 42 -13.55 -3.87 -17.75
C PRO A 42 -14.68 -4.53 -16.93
N GLY A 43 -15.19 -3.79 -15.95
CA GLY A 43 -16.28 -4.23 -15.06
C GLY A 43 -15.86 -5.19 -13.93
N ASP A 44 -14.60 -5.60 -13.83
CA ASP A 44 -14.10 -6.50 -12.78
C ASP A 44 -13.22 -5.74 -11.78
N TRP A 45 -13.70 -5.61 -10.55
CA TRP A 45 -13.05 -4.91 -9.43
C TRP A 45 -12.69 -5.82 -8.26
N GLY A 46 -12.71 -7.14 -8.48
CA GLY A 46 -12.48 -8.12 -7.40
C GLY A 46 -13.52 -8.05 -6.29
N ASN A 47 -13.19 -8.62 -5.13
CA ASN A 47 -14.11 -8.76 -4.00
C ASN A 47 -13.65 -8.04 -2.72
N ALA A 48 -12.69 -7.14 -2.80
CA ALA A 48 -12.15 -6.47 -1.60
C ALA A 48 -13.21 -5.63 -0.86
N LEU A 49 -14.14 -5.01 -1.60
CA LEU A 49 -15.23 -4.21 -1.01
C LEU A 49 -16.21 -5.09 -0.22
N GLU A 50 -16.60 -6.24 -0.77
CA GLU A 50 -17.48 -7.20 -0.10
C GLU A 50 -16.82 -7.78 1.14
N LEU A 51 -15.53 -8.13 1.05
CA LEU A 51 -14.76 -8.65 2.17
C LEU A 51 -14.63 -7.61 3.29
N ALA A 52 -14.35 -6.34 2.95
CA ALA A 52 -14.31 -5.27 3.93
C ALA A 52 -15.67 -5.03 4.58
N ALA A 53 -16.76 -5.11 3.81
CA ALA A 53 -18.11 -4.95 4.32
C ALA A 53 -18.51 -6.10 5.28
N ALA A 54 -17.95 -7.30 5.08
CA ALA A 54 -18.14 -8.44 5.99
C ALA A 54 -17.34 -8.32 7.30
N HIS A 55 -16.25 -7.53 7.31
CA HIS A 55 -15.35 -7.36 8.46
C HIS A 55 -14.99 -5.88 8.72
N PRO A 56 -15.97 -4.97 8.86
CA PRO A 56 -15.75 -3.52 8.88
C PRO A 56 -14.93 -3.04 10.09
N GLU A 57 -14.88 -3.83 11.15
CA GLU A 57 -14.08 -3.56 12.36
C GLU A 57 -12.59 -3.86 12.16
N PHE A 58 -12.25 -4.67 11.14
CA PHE A 58 -10.89 -5.16 10.93
C PHE A 58 -10.31 -4.80 9.56
N LEU A 59 -11.15 -4.56 8.54
CA LEU A 59 -10.72 -4.28 7.17
C LEU A 59 -11.22 -2.93 6.69
N SER A 60 -10.37 -2.21 5.98
CA SER A 60 -10.75 -1.02 5.22
C SER A 60 -10.23 -1.12 3.80
N PRO A 61 -11.07 -0.90 2.77
CA PRO A 61 -10.64 -1.05 1.40
C PRO A 61 -10.02 0.24 0.84
N THR A 62 -9.09 0.06 -0.09
CA THR A 62 -8.73 1.04 -1.12
C THR A 62 -9.26 0.58 -2.47
N LEU A 63 -9.27 1.44 -3.47
CA LEU A 63 -9.64 1.05 -4.83
C LEU A 63 -8.84 1.83 -5.87
N GLY A 64 -8.29 1.10 -6.85
CA GLY A 64 -7.48 1.73 -7.90
C GLY A 64 -7.29 0.85 -9.13
N ILE A 65 -6.67 1.45 -10.14
CA ILE A 65 -6.23 0.79 -11.38
C ILE A 65 -4.72 0.70 -11.33
N HIS A 66 -4.22 -0.50 -11.11
CA HIS A 66 -2.79 -0.79 -11.09
C HIS A 66 -2.13 -0.49 -12.44
N PRO A 67 -0.87 -0.04 -12.51
CA PRO A 67 -0.18 0.26 -13.77
C PRO A 67 -0.20 -0.89 -14.78
N HIS A 68 -0.19 -2.14 -14.33
CA HIS A 68 -0.27 -3.31 -15.23
C HIS A 68 -1.56 -3.36 -16.04
N GLU A 69 -2.66 -2.84 -15.52
CA GLU A 69 -3.99 -2.86 -16.15
C GLU A 69 -4.37 -1.53 -16.83
N ALA A 70 -3.48 -0.54 -16.80
CA ALA A 70 -3.77 0.82 -17.27
C ALA A 70 -4.27 0.88 -18.72
N ALA A 71 -3.74 0.03 -19.62
CA ALA A 71 -4.15 -0.01 -21.03
C ALA A 71 -5.57 -0.56 -21.26
N ARG A 72 -6.15 -1.26 -20.25
CA ARG A 72 -7.46 -1.91 -20.36
C ARG A 72 -8.59 -1.06 -19.80
N ALA A 73 -8.27 -0.01 -19.03
CA ALA A 73 -9.25 0.83 -18.37
C ALA A 73 -10.05 1.67 -19.37
N THR A 74 -11.37 1.59 -19.27
CA THR A 74 -12.31 2.36 -20.06
C THR A 74 -12.80 3.61 -19.32
N GLU A 75 -13.50 4.52 -20.01
CA GLU A 75 -14.14 5.68 -19.37
C GLU A 75 -15.20 5.25 -18.34
N ASP A 76 -15.93 4.17 -18.60
CA ASP A 76 -16.94 3.63 -17.66
C ASP A 76 -16.27 3.07 -16.39
N ASP A 77 -15.08 2.48 -16.52
CA ASP A 77 -14.30 2.03 -15.37
C ASP A 77 -13.79 3.21 -14.53
N LEU A 78 -13.33 4.28 -15.17
CA LEU A 78 -12.93 5.52 -14.49
C LEU A 78 -14.12 6.17 -13.76
N ALA A 79 -15.29 6.22 -14.39
CA ALA A 79 -16.49 6.70 -13.74
C ALA A 79 -16.93 5.81 -12.57
N THR A 80 -16.74 4.50 -12.69
CA THR A 80 -17.01 3.53 -11.59
C THR A 80 -16.03 3.72 -10.46
N LEU A 81 -14.73 3.89 -10.74
CA LEU A 81 -13.70 4.18 -9.76
C LEU A 81 -14.05 5.45 -8.97
N GLU A 82 -14.42 6.53 -9.67
CA GLU A 82 -14.81 7.80 -9.03
C GLU A 82 -15.99 7.61 -8.08
N ARG A 83 -17.11 7.02 -8.57
CA ARG A 83 -18.29 6.77 -7.73
C ARG A 83 -17.98 5.93 -6.51
N THR A 84 -17.16 4.91 -6.68
CA THR A 84 -16.82 3.97 -5.60
C THR A 84 -15.85 4.60 -4.61
N CYS A 85 -14.80 5.28 -5.08
CA CYS A 85 -13.87 5.99 -4.21
C CYS A 85 -14.51 7.15 -3.44
N ALA A 86 -15.64 7.70 -3.90
CA ALA A 86 -16.39 8.72 -3.16
C ALA A 86 -17.06 8.16 -1.89
N ARG A 87 -17.28 6.86 -1.78
CA ARG A 87 -17.90 6.22 -0.63
C ARG A 87 -17.02 6.34 0.62
N PRO A 88 -17.59 6.59 1.81
CA PRO A 88 -16.81 6.85 3.04
C PRO A 88 -16.00 5.65 3.54
N GLU A 89 -16.44 4.43 3.24
CA GLU A 89 -15.72 3.20 3.61
C GLU A 89 -14.44 3.00 2.80
N VAL A 90 -14.34 3.47 1.55
CA VAL A 90 -13.10 3.41 0.76
C VAL A 90 -12.12 4.46 1.29
N ARG A 91 -10.98 4.04 1.82
CA ARG A 91 -10.07 4.90 2.57
C ARG A 91 -9.07 5.66 1.72
N ALA A 92 -8.75 5.16 0.54
CA ALA A 92 -7.79 5.79 -0.38
C ALA A 92 -8.12 5.48 -1.83
N VAL A 93 -7.63 6.31 -2.74
CA VAL A 93 -7.50 5.96 -4.16
C VAL A 93 -6.22 5.14 -4.33
N GLY A 94 -6.30 4.04 -5.02
CA GLY A 94 -5.16 3.15 -5.26
C GLY A 94 -5.45 1.70 -4.84
N GLU A 95 -4.62 0.84 -5.30
CA GLU A 95 -3.24 1.01 -5.77
C GLU A 95 -3.19 1.62 -7.19
N ALA A 96 -2.37 2.65 -7.36
CA ALA A 96 -2.18 3.37 -8.61
C ALA A 96 -0.71 3.78 -8.77
N GLY A 97 -0.19 3.91 -9.98
CA GLY A 97 1.20 4.31 -10.13
C GLY A 97 1.84 3.93 -11.45
N LEU A 98 3.16 3.68 -11.39
CA LEU A 98 4.00 3.35 -12.54
C LEU A 98 4.88 2.14 -12.25
N ASP A 99 4.97 1.22 -13.22
CA ASP A 99 5.85 0.05 -13.19
C ASP A 99 6.59 -0.09 -14.53
N TYR A 100 7.85 0.35 -14.54
CA TYR A 100 8.71 0.27 -15.73
C TYR A 100 9.60 -0.97 -15.73
N TYR A 101 9.47 -1.82 -14.72
CA TYR A 101 10.16 -3.11 -14.67
C TYR A 101 9.40 -4.18 -15.48
N TYR A 102 8.10 -4.34 -15.22
CA TYR A 102 7.27 -5.31 -15.91
C TYR A 102 6.71 -4.79 -17.25
N ASP A 103 6.41 -3.49 -17.33
CA ASP A 103 5.89 -2.81 -18.54
C ASP A 103 4.68 -3.52 -19.18
N HIS A 104 3.77 -4.10 -18.36
CA HIS A 104 2.60 -4.83 -18.86
C HIS A 104 1.59 -3.94 -19.60
N SER A 105 1.55 -2.66 -19.30
CA SER A 105 0.84 -1.63 -20.08
C SER A 105 1.85 -0.63 -20.65
N PRO A 106 1.61 -0.03 -21.82
CA PRO A 106 2.45 1.04 -22.34
C PRO A 106 2.62 2.18 -21.33
N ARG A 107 3.83 2.73 -21.18
CA ARG A 107 4.15 3.78 -20.19
C ARG A 107 3.26 5.02 -20.30
N GLU A 108 2.90 5.39 -21.53
CA GLU A 108 1.95 6.49 -21.77
C GLU A 108 0.56 6.22 -21.17
N ALA A 109 0.09 4.98 -21.28
CA ALA A 109 -1.18 4.56 -20.67
C ALA A 109 -1.06 4.56 -19.14
N GLN A 110 0.05 4.03 -18.59
CA GLN A 110 0.32 4.07 -17.16
C GLN A 110 0.32 5.51 -16.64
N ALA A 111 1.06 6.42 -17.26
CA ALA A 111 1.15 7.83 -16.86
C ALA A 111 -0.20 8.53 -16.94
N ARG A 112 -0.99 8.29 -18.00
CA ARG A 112 -2.35 8.85 -18.16
C ARG A 112 -3.27 8.38 -17.05
N ILE A 113 -3.35 7.09 -16.80
CA ILE A 113 -4.25 6.51 -15.78
C ILE A 113 -3.79 6.89 -14.37
N PHE A 114 -2.49 6.94 -14.12
CA PHE A 114 -1.95 7.41 -12.85
C PHE A 114 -2.32 8.87 -12.58
N ARG A 115 -2.16 9.75 -13.56
CA ARG A 115 -2.55 11.17 -13.47
C ARG A 115 -4.03 11.34 -13.11
N LEU A 116 -4.92 10.63 -13.79
CA LEU A 116 -6.37 10.67 -13.52
C LEU A 116 -6.70 10.21 -12.08
N GLN A 117 -6.00 9.22 -11.58
CA GLN A 117 -6.17 8.76 -10.19
C GLN A 117 -5.58 9.75 -9.18
N CYS A 118 -4.48 10.43 -9.50
CA CYS A 118 -3.96 11.55 -8.71
C CYS A 118 -4.99 12.68 -8.61
N GLU A 119 -5.55 13.10 -9.74
CA GLU A 119 -6.60 14.13 -9.80
C GLU A 119 -7.85 13.71 -9.00
N LEU A 120 -8.25 12.45 -9.10
CA LEU A 120 -9.34 11.89 -8.32
C LEU A 120 -9.07 11.94 -6.82
N ALA A 121 -7.87 11.56 -6.38
CA ALA A 121 -7.50 11.61 -4.97
C ALA A 121 -7.57 13.04 -4.42
N VAL A 122 -7.06 14.02 -5.17
CA VAL A 122 -7.15 15.45 -4.83
C VAL A 122 -8.61 15.91 -4.79
N LYS A 123 -9.40 15.60 -5.81
CA LYS A 123 -10.84 15.94 -5.89
C LYS A 123 -11.63 15.42 -4.69
N LEU A 124 -11.36 14.20 -4.25
CA LEU A 124 -12.06 13.55 -3.14
C LEU A 124 -11.46 13.86 -1.76
N GLY A 125 -10.29 14.54 -1.69
CA GLY A 125 -9.57 14.78 -0.45
C GLY A 125 -9.06 13.50 0.23
N LYS A 126 -8.93 12.40 -0.53
CA LYS A 126 -8.47 11.10 -0.06
C LYS A 126 -6.97 10.91 -0.27
N PRO A 127 -6.30 10.10 0.55
CA PRO A 127 -4.92 9.75 0.30
C PRO A 127 -4.77 8.89 -0.96
N LEU A 128 -3.58 8.93 -1.55
CA LEU A 128 -3.19 8.09 -2.67
C LEU A 128 -2.28 6.96 -2.18
N VAL A 129 -2.57 5.72 -2.60
CA VAL A 129 -1.67 4.56 -2.41
C VAL A 129 -0.91 4.35 -3.72
N VAL A 130 0.40 4.57 -3.67
CA VAL A 130 1.24 4.65 -4.87
C VAL A 130 2.10 3.41 -5.03
N HIS A 131 1.96 2.74 -6.16
CA HIS A 131 2.90 1.76 -6.68
C HIS A 131 3.97 2.46 -7.51
N VAL A 132 5.24 2.20 -7.21
CA VAL A 132 6.34 2.72 -8.03
C VAL A 132 7.47 1.70 -8.15
N ARG A 133 7.79 1.32 -9.38
CA ARG A 133 8.91 0.40 -9.66
C ARG A 133 9.68 0.87 -10.88
N ASP A 134 10.98 1.17 -10.68
CA ASP A 134 11.89 1.71 -11.70
C ASP A 134 11.38 2.98 -12.41
N ALA A 135 10.51 3.79 -11.72
CA ALA A 135 9.80 4.93 -12.27
C ALA A 135 9.72 6.11 -11.29
N HIS A 136 10.66 6.23 -10.34
CA HIS A 136 10.57 7.23 -9.26
C HIS A 136 10.54 8.67 -9.76
N GLU A 137 11.26 9.00 -10.84
CA GLU A 137 11.33 10.37 -11.36
C GLU A 137 10.01 10.80 -12.01
N ASP A 138 9.47 9.97 -12.89
CA ASP A 138 8.18 10.23 -13.56
C ASP A 138 7.02 10.22 -12.56
N CYS A 139 7.07 9.32 -11.58
CA CYS A 139 6.08 9.27 -10.51
C CYS A 139 6.08 10.58 -9.71
N ASP A 140 7.25 11.04 -9.24
CA ASP A 140 7.37 12.30 -8.49
C ASP A 140 6.96 13.51 -9.32
N ALA A 141 7.28 13.53 -10.63
CA ALA A 141 6.87 14.59 -11.55
C ALA A 141 5.34 14.68 -11.64
N ILE A 142 4.65 13.56 -11.88
CA ILE A 142 3.18 13.52 -11.96
C ILE A 142 2.52 13.94 -10.64
N LEU A 143 3.02 13.44 -9.51
CA LEU A 143 2.54 13.85 -8.18
C LEU A 143 2.67 15.36 -7.96
N GLY A 144 3.80 15.94 -8.43
CA GLY A 144 4.06 17.38 -8.34
C GLY A 144 3.16 18.21 -9.24
N GLU A 145 3.02 17.82 -10.48
CA GLU A 145 2.17 18.52 -11.46
C GLU A 145 0.70 18.57 -11.05
N VAL A 146 0.19 17.49 -10.47
CA VAL A 146 -1.20 17.42 -9.97
C VAL A 146 -1.35 18.05 -8.58
N GLY A 147 -0.25 18.20 -7.83
CA GLY A 147 -0.28 18.77 -6.48
C GLY A 147 -0.75 17.78 -5.41
N VAL A 148 -0.49 16.49 -5.58
CA VAL A 148 -0.80 15.48 -4.57
C VAL A 148 0.15 15.62 -3.38
N SER A 149 -0.40 15.87 -2.19
CA SER A 149 0.36 16.08 -0.94
C SER A 149 0.01 15.09 0.16
N LYS A 150 -0.88 14.13 -0.10
CA LYS A 150 -1.35 13.16 0.89
C LYS A 150 -1.34 11.75 0.29
N GLY A 151 -0.48 10.89 0.78
CA GLY A 151 -0.40 9.52 0.29
C GLY A 151 0.69 8.70 0.94
N VAL A 152 0.85 7.50 0.44
CA VAL A 152 1.88 6.54 0.83
C VAL A 152 2.49 5.91 -0.42
N ILE A 153 3.81 5.81 -0.46
CA ILE A 153 4.50 4.94 -1.39
C ILE A 153 4.47 3.55 -0.76
N HIS A 154 3.60 2.68 -1.29
CA HIS A 154 3.52 1.31 -0.82
C HIS A 154 4.74 0.52 -1.29
N CYS A 155 5.09 -0.54 -0.58
CA CYS A 155 6.21 -1.42 -0.89
C CYS A 155 7.48 -0.65 -1.31
N PHE A 156 7.82 0.41 -0.57
CA PHE A 156 8.95 1.26 -0.93
C PHE A 156 10.24 0.45 -1.01
N THR A 157 10.87 0.47 -2.18
CA THR A 157 12.14 -0.24 -2.47
C THR A 157 13.23 0.68 -3.02
N GLY A 158 12.99 1.99 -2.99
CA GLY A 158 13.93 3.01 -3.46
C GLY A 158 15.13 3.24 -2.54
N HIS A 159 16.03 4.08 -2.97
CA HIS A 159 17.18 4.57 -2.21
C HIS A 159 16.86 5.88 -1.49
N THR A 160 17.83 6.41 -0.73
CA THR A 160 17.65 7.61 0.13
C THR A 160 17.15 8.84 -0.62
N ASP A 161 17.62 9.10 -1.86
CA ASP A 161 17.18 10.27 -2.61
C ASP A 161 15.72 10.16 -3.04
N ALA A 162 15.27 8.96 -3.43
CA ALA A 162 13.86 8.70 -3.70
C ALA A 162 13.01 8.88 -2.44
N ALA A 163 13.48 8.35 -1.30
CA ALA A 163 12.81 8.52 0.00
C ALA A 163 12.65 10.01 0.33
N ARG A 164 13.72 10.81 0.19
CA ARG A 164 13.70 12.26 0.46
C ARG A 164 12.64 12.97 -0.35
N ARG A 165 12.57 12.73 -1.67
CA ARG A 165 11.57 13.36 -2.57
C ARG A 165 10.15 13.16 -2.08
N TYR A 166 9.77 11.93 -1.73
CA TYR A 166 8.42 11.62 -1.26
C TYR A 166 8.16 12.18 0.15
N LEU A 167 9.15 12.12 1.04
CA LEU A 167 9.03 12.69 2.39
C LEU A 167 8.88 14.22 2.36
N ASP A 168 9.63 14.91 1.50
CA ASP A 168 9.53 16.37 1.31
C ASP A 168 8.15 16.78 0.76
N ARG A 169 7.47 15.88 0.03
CA ARG A 169 6.09 16.04 -0.45
C ARG A 169 5.05 15.75 0.65
N GLY A 170 5.45 15.24 1.80
CA GLY A 170 4.56 14.88 2.90
C GLY A 170 4.01 13.45 2.86
N PHE A 171 4.50 12.60 1.95
CA PHE A 171 4.11 11.20 1.86
C PHE A 171 4.67 10.35 2.99
N TYR A 172 4.00 9.25 3.26
CA TYR A 172 4.53 8.14 4.03
C TYR A 172 5.25 7.14 3.13
N LEU A 173 6.17 6.36 3.71
CA LEU A 173 6.79 5.21 3.05
C LEU A 173 6.34 3.94 3.78
N SER A 174 5.74 3.01 3.07
CA SER A 174 5.34 1.72 3.64
C SER A 174 6.33 0.64 3.28
N LEU A 175 6.70 -0.16 4.26
CA LEU A 175 7.79 -1.12 4.19
C LEU A 175 7.21 -2.53 4.23
N SER A 176 7.52 -3.32 3.21
CA SER A 176 7.12 -4.73 3.09
C SER A 176 8.22 -5.69 3.57
N GLY A 177 7.96 -6.98 3.48
CA GLY A 177 8.92 -8.04 3.79
C GLY A 177 10.28 -7.92 3.10
N VAL A 178 10.37 -7.13 2.03
CA VAL A 178 11.61 -6.88 1.27
C VAL A 178 12.75 -6.36 2.16
N ILE A 179 12.45 -5.53 3.18
CA ILE A 179 13.50 -5.01 4.08
C ILE A 179 14.24 -6.11 4.87
N THR A 180 13.67 -7.33 4.93
CA THR A 180 14.28 -8.49 5.60
C THR A 180 15.21 -9.28 4.68
N TYR A 181 15.27 -8.97 3.38
CA TYR A 181 16.02 -9.75 2.42
C TYR A 181 17.51 -9.41 2.44
N LYS A 182 18.31 -10.35 1.93
CA LYS A 182 19.74 -10.09 1.65
C LYS A 182 19.85 -9.12 0.48
N LYS A 183 20.92 -8.33 0.47
CA LYS A 183 21.26 -7.37 -0.59
C LYS A 183 20.20 -6.25 -0.77
N THR A 184 19.74 -5.72 0.35
CA THR A 184 18.81 -4.58 0.41
C THR A 184 19.43 -3.39 1.15
N GLU A 185 20.76 -3.28 1.14
CA GLU A 185 21.49 -2.25 1.90
C GLU A 185 21.03 -0.83 1.55
N ALA A 186 20.86 -0.52 0.27
CA ALA A 186 20.39 0.81 -0.17
C ALA A 186 18.99 1.13 0.36
N LEU A 187 18.08 0.14 0.36
CA LEU A 187 16.75 0.29 0.97
C LEU A 187 16.86 0.46 2.49
N GLN A 188 17.69 -0.34 3.15
CA GLN A 188 17.87 -0.23 4.61
C GLN A 188 18.48 1.12 5.00
N ASP A 189 19.35 1.71 4.18
CA ASP A 189 19.88 3.05 4.39
C ASP A 189 18.78 4.13 4.23
N ALA A 190 17.92 3.99 3.24
CA ALA A 190 16.75 4.85 3.09
C ALA A 190 15.81 4.73 4.30
N VAL A 191 15.59 3.52 4.82
CA VAL A 191 14.80 3.29 6.04
C VAL A 191 15.45 3.94 7.26
N ARG A 192 16.78 3.84 7.44
CA ARG A 192 17.47 4.52 8.55
C ARG A 192 17.35 6.04 8.46
N PHE A 193 17.42 6.59 7.25
CA PHE A 193 17.25 8.01 6.96
C PHE A 193 15.84 8.52 7.26
N ALA A 194 14.79 7.82 6.81
CA ALA A 194 13.42 8.27 6.93
C ALA A 194 12.98 8.39 8.41
N PRO A 195 12.31 9.46 8.84
CA PRO A 195 11.82 9.57 10.22
C PRO A 195 10.74 8.52 10.50
N LEU A 196 10.71 7.96 11.72
CA LEU A 196 9.81 6.85 12.08
C LEU A 196 8.33 7.26 11.98
N ASP A 197 8.00 8.50 12.24
CA ASP A 197 6.66 9.08 12.13
C ASP A 197 6.19 9.27 10.68
N ARG A 198 6.99 8.85 9.71
CA ARG A 198 6.68 8.80 8.27
C ARG A 198 6.77 7.39 7.69
N LEU A 199 6.95 6.37 8.53
CA LEU A 199 7.04 4.98 8.10
C LEU A 199 5.78 4.21 8.48
N MET A 200 5.40 3.27 7.62
CA MET A 200 4.38 2.26 7.87
C MET A 200 4.96 0.87 7.61
N VAL A 201 4.27 -0.16 8.04
CA VAL A 201 4.58 -1.54 7.73
C VAL A 201 3.41 -2.21 7.03
N GLU A 202 3.73 -3.10 6.11
CA GLU A 202 2.75 -3.85 5.33
C GLU A 202 3.26 -5.24 5.00
N THR A 203 2.40 -6.09 4.49
CA THR A 203 2.81 -7.39 3.97
C THR A 203 2.95 -7.41 2.45
N ASP A 204 2.11 -6.70 1.73
CA ASP A 204 1.86 -6.91 0.30
C ASP A 204 1.48 -8.37 -0.01
N SER A 205 0.79 -9.02 0.96
CA SER A 205 0.36 -10.42 0.79
C SER A 205 -0.58 -10.56 -0.41
N PRO A 206 -0.49 -11.66 -1.18
CA PRO A 206 0.22 -12.92 -0.93
C PRO A 206 1.70 -12.90 -1.35
N TYR A 207 2.22 -11.77 -1.75
CA TYR A 207 3.57 -11.59 -2.28
C TYR A 207 4.59 -11.30 -1.17
N LEU A 208 5.87 -11.25 -1.52
CA LEU A 208 6.97 -10.67 -0.74
C LEU A 208 7.10 -11.17 0.70
N ALA A 209 6.84 -12.46 0.96
CA ALA A 209 6.96 -13.05 2.28
C ALA A 209 8.31 -12.71 2.95
N PRO A 210 8.32 -12.15 4.19
CA PRO A 210 9.54 -11.79 4.90
C PRO A 210 10.35 -13.02 5.31
N VAL A 211 11.61 -12.83 5.69
CA VAL A 211 12.37 -13.85 6.43
C VAL A 211 11.75 -13.96 7.83
N PRO A 212 11.49 -15.18 8.34
CA PRO A 212 11.90 -16.51 7.84
C PRO A 212 10.92 -17.20 6.88
N HIS A 213 9.88 -16.54 6.41
CA HIS A 213 8.81 -17.14 5.62
C HIS A 213 9.07 -17.17 4.11
N ARG A 214 10.25 -16.73 3.66
CA ARG A 214 10.64 -16.73 2.23
C ARG A 214 10.33 -18.06 1.53
N GLY A 215 9.79 -17.94 0.29
CA GLY A 215 9.41 -19.10 -0.52
C GLY A 215 8.05 -19.71 -0.15
N ARG A 216 7.35 -19.14 0.80
CA ARG A 216 5.96 -19.48 1.13
C ARG A 216 5.03 -18.36 0.71
N LYS A 217 3.74 -18.65 0.62
CA LYS A 217 2.70 -17.64 0.44
C LYS A 217 2.72 -16.69 1.64
N ASN A 218 2.72 -15.40 1.37
CA ASN A 218 2.64 -14.38 2.41
C ASN A 218 1.21 -14.23 2.93
N GLU A 219 1.05 -13.73 4.13
CA GLU A 219 -0.25 -13.38 4.72
C GLU A 219 -0.10 -12.23 5.73
N PRO A 220 -1.17 -11.49 6.06
CA PRO A 220 -1.10 -10.33 6.96
C PRO A 220 -0.44 -10.60 8.32
N SER A 221 -0.55 -11.82 8.85
CA SER A 221 0.11 -12.20 10.11
C SER A 221 1.62 -12.02 10.10
N HIS A 222 2.25 -12.04 8.92
CA HIS A 222 3.70 -11.93 8.77
C HIS A 222 4.21 -10.47 8.83
N VAL A 223 3.34 -9.45 8.89
CA VAL A 223 3.77 -8.04 9.05
C VAL A 223 4.62 -7.83 10.30
N VAL A 224 4.46 -8.67 11.30
CA VAL A 224 5.26 -8.66 12.53
C VAL A 224 6.76 -8.77 12.25
N GLU A 225 7.16 -9.55 11.25
CA GLU A 225 8.57 -9.72 10.89
C GLU A 225 9.14 -8.46 10.22
N THR A 226 8.33 -7.78 9.40
CA THR A 226 8.66 -6.47 8.85
C THR A 226 8.84 -5.44 9.98
N ALA A 227 7.93 -5.40 10.95
CA ALA A 227 8.02 -4.50 12.10
C ALA A 227 9.26 -4.79 12.98
N ARG A 228 9.60 -6.05 13.20
CA ARG A 228 10.82 -6.46 13.91
C ARG A 228 12.09 -5.95 13.22
N LYS A 229 12.15 -6.12 11.90
CA LYS A 229 13.26 -5.63 11.10
C LYS A 229 13.37 -4.11 11.12
N LEU A 230 12.23 -3.42 11.06
CA LEU A 230 12.20 -1.97 11.18
C LEU A 230 12.71 -1.51 12.55
N ALA A 231 12.32 -2.19 13.64
CA ALA A 231 12.81 -1.89 14.99
C ALA A 231 14.34 -2.03 15.09
N GLU A 232 14.89 -3.10 14.51
CA GLU A 232 16.35 -3.32 14.41
C GLU A 232 17.03 -2.17 13.66
N LEU A 233 16.52 -1.80 12.48
CA LEU A 233 17.11 -0.76 11.63
C LEU A 233 17.06 0.64 12.26
N LYS A 234 15.99 0.93 13.03
CA LYS A 234 15.81 2.21 13.74
C LYS A 234 16.45 2.26 15.12
N GLY A 235 16.93 1.12 15.65
CA GLY A 235 17.50 1.05 17.00
C GLY A 235 16.49 1.36 18.11
N VAL A 236 15.22 1.00 17.90
CA VAL A 236 14.12 1.20 18.87
C VAL A 236 13.44 -0.13 19.20
N THR A 237 12.55 -0.13 20.18
CA THR A 237 11.81 -1.35 20.54
C THR A 237 10.74 -1.69 19.51
N LEU A 238 10.34 -2.96 19.41
CA LEU A 238 9.23 -3.39 18.59
C LEU A 238 7.93 -2.68 19.02
N GLU A 239 7.73 -2.44 20.31
CA GLU A 239 6.58 -1.72 20.85
C GLU A 239 6.50 -0.30 20.29
N THR A 240 7.61 0.45 20.30
CA THR A 240 7.71 1.79 19.69
C THR A 240 7.35 1.76 18.19
N VAL A 241 7.87 0.79 17.44
CA VAL A 241 7.54 0.64 16.02
C VAL A 241 6.05 0.39 15.85
N THR A 242 5.48 -0.57 16.58
CA THR A 242 4.06 -0.92 16.46
C THR A 242 3.15 0.27 16.79
N GLU A 243 3.48 1.03 17.80
CA GLU A 243 2.73 2.23 18.21
C GLU A 243 2.79 3.32 17.12
N VAL A 244 3.99 3.68 16.69
CA VAL A 244 4.16 4.79 15.74
C VAL A 244 3.63 4.44 14.36
N THR A 245 3.94 3.25 13.82
CA THR A 245 3.47 2.87 12.48
C THR A 245 1.96 2.68 12.42
N THR A 246 1.35 2.19 13.49
CA THR A 246 -0.12 2.11 13.63
C THR A 246 -0.75 3.50 13.68
N ALA A 247 -0.16 4.43 14.44
CA ALA A 247 -0.64 5.82 14.47
C ALA A 247 -0.52 6.50 13.10
N ASN A 248 0.57 6.26 12.37
CA ASN A 248 0.78 6.77 11.01
C ASN A 248 -0.30 6.25 10.05
N ALA A 249 -0.57 4.93 10.07
CA ALA A 249 -1.62 4.34 9.24
C ALA A 249 -3.01 4.89 9.62
N ALA A 250 -3.30 5.01 10.91
CA ALA A 250 -4.56 5.58 11.39
C ALA A 250 -4.75 7.03 10.94
N ALA A 251 -3.70 7.84 10.99
CA ALA A 251 -3.72 9.23 10.55
C ALA A 251 -3.94 9.36 9.04
N LEU A 252 -3.21 8.56 8.23
CA LEU A 252 -3.33 8.62 6.77
C LEU A 252 -4.71 8.17 6.30
N PHE A 253 -5.15 6.98 6.74
CA PHE A 253 -6.37 6.32 6.26
C PHE A 253 -7.62 6.71 7.07
N ASN A 254 -7.49 7.64 8.03
CA ASN A 254 -8.58 8.06 8.90
C ASN A 254 -9.28 6.88 9.57
N LEU A 255 -8.49 6.00 10.23
CA LEU A 255 -9.00 4.82 10.92
C LEU A 255 -9.41 5.16 12.36
N ASN A 256 -10.53 4.61 12.79
CA ASN A 256 -10.96 4.67 14.19
C ASN A 256 -10.57 3.35 14.88
N LEU A 257 -9.34 3.26 15.34
CA LEU A 257 -8.80 2.07 16.01
C LEU A 257 -9.12 2.11 17.51
N ARG A 258 -10.17 1.43 17.92
CA ARG A 258 -10.57 1.29 19.32
C ARG A 258 -9.86 0.14 20.03
#